data_2cfb329f408a2d310ef5b393b408b5a6
#
_entry.id   2cfb329f408a2d310ef5b393b408b5a6
#
_cell.length_a   1.000
_cell.length_b   1.000
_cell.length_c   1.000
_cell.angle_alpha   90.00
_cell.angle_beta   90.00
_cell.angle_gamma   90.00
#
_symmetry.space_group_name_H-M   'P 1'
#
loop_
_entity.id
_entity.type
_entity.pdbx_description
1 polymer ?
#
loop_
_entity_poly.entity_id
_entity_poly.type
_entity_poly.pdbx_seq_one_letter_code
_entity_poly.pdbx_strand_id
1 'polypeptide(L)'
;MTEKSVANVVIRVTLDATEDVMGKNGMRALMNYAGMSHLFENMPDYSPEKGFTDDDLKAIDQSFLKILGISGTMALYRVIGRAAGRYPLELGIFDGFKNLPTDEKLLKVIEQIPLFTGRGTVFVEGDTIVYDNPLCAFCEGQESTKPICSFVSGLMDEFIAWAGGKDLRAVETRCKAMGSDSCRYEILPKE
;
A
#
# COMPACT_ATOMS: atom_id res chain seq x y z
N MET A 1 12.32 24.20 -3.56
CA MET A 1 12.10 22.93 -4.30
C MET A 1 11.85 21.88 -3.24
N THR A 2 10.68 21.23 -3.27
CA THR A 2 10.35 20.15 -2.33
C THR A 2 11.32 18.99 -2.57
N GLU A 3 11.85 18.40 -1.49
CA GLU A 3 12.81 17.29 -1.56
C GLU A 3 12.11 16.05 -2.15
N LYS A 4 12.80 15.37 -3.08
CA LYS A 4 12.31 14.11 -3.62
C LYS A 4 12.45 13.01 -2.57
N SER A 5 11.32 12.44 -2.15
CA SER A 5 11.21 11.47 -1.06
C SER A 5 10.60 10.15 -1.49
N VAL A 6 9.83 10.14 -2.60
CA VAL A 6 9.09 8.99 -3.09
C VAL A 6 9.86 8.29 -4.21
N ALA A 7 10.05 6.99 -4.09
CA ALA A 7 10.77 6.19 -5.08
C ALA A 7 9.97 6.00 -6.38
N ASN A 8 10.66 5.93 -7.51
CA ASN A 8 10.08 5.71 -8.83
C ASN A 8 9.18 4.46 -8.86
N VAL A 9 9.61 3.38 -8.24
CA VAL A 9 8.85 2.11 -8.18
C VAL A 9 7.49 2.29 -7.53
N VAL A 10 7.34 3.18 -6.54
CA VAL A 10 6.06 3.44 -5.88
C VAL A 10 5.05 4.02 -6.87
N ILE A 11 5.48 5.03 -7.61
CA ILE A 11 4.64 5.67 -8.64
C ILE A 11 4.39 4.69 -9.79
N ARG A 12 5.43 3.95 -10.23
CA ARG A 12 5.30 2.97 -11.31
C ARG A 12 4.26 1.89 -11.00
N VAL A 13 4.35 1.22 -9.85
CA VAL A 13 3.39 0.19 -9.43
C VAL A 13 1.97 0.78 -9.30
N THR A 14 1.86 2.02 -8.82
CA THR A 14 0.57 2.72 -8.73
C THR A 14 -0.05 2.93 -10.11
N LEU A 15 0.73 3.37 -11.09
CA LEU A 15 0.27 3.60 -12.47
C LEU A 15 -0.14 2.29 -13.15
N ASP A 16 0.71 1.26 -13.07
CA ASP A 16 0.44 -0.04 -13.69
C ASP A 16 -0.83 -0.68 -13.11
N ALA A 17 -0.96 -0.72 -11.77
CA ALA A 17 -2.16 -1.26 -11.12
C ALA A 17 -3.42 -0.44 -11.43
N THR A 18 -3.28 0.88 -11.61
CA THR A 18 -4.38 1.75 -12.03
C THR A 18 -4.78 1.46 -13.47
N GLU A 19 -3.81 1.26 -14.38
CA GLU A 19 -4.07 0.89 -15.77
C GLU A 19 -4.74 -0.48 -15.85
N ASP A 20 -4.28 -1.47 -15.08
CA ASP A 20 -4.87 -2.81 -15.03
C ASP A 20 -6.34 -2.80 -14.61
N VAL A 21 -6.72 -1.93 -13.67
CA VAL A 21 -8.10 -1.84 -13.15
C VAL A 21 -9.00 -0.97 -14.02
N MET A 22 -8.50 0.16 -14.51
CA MET A 22 -9.31 1.21 -15.13
C MET A 22 -9.04 1.37 -16.64
N GLY A 23 -8.04 0.67 -17.15
CA GLY A 23 -7.54 0.82 -18.51
C GLY A 23 -6.81 2.15 -18.73
N LYS A 24 -6.19 2.29 -19.90
CA LYS A 24 -5.38 3.48 -20.28
C LYS A 24 -6.15 4.80 -20.15
N ASN A 25 -7.41 4.82 -20.53
CA ASN A 25 -8.21 6.04 -20.49
C ASN A 25 -8.55 6.46 -19.04
N GLY A 26 -8.82 5.50 -18.17
CA GLY A 26 -9.04 5.75 -16.73
C GLY A 26 -7.77 6.29 -16.06
N MET A 27 -6.63 5.64 -16.27
CA MET A 27 -5.34 6.13 -15.78
C MET A 27 -5.04 7.53 -16.30
N ARG A 28 -5.25 7.79 -17.61
CA ARG A 28 -5.05 9.14 -18.19
C ARG A 28 -5.92 10.21 -17.52
N ALA A 29 -7.18 9.92 -17.27
CA ALA A 29 -8.10 10.86 -16.61
C ALA A 29 -7.60 11.21 -15.19
N LEU A 30 -7.16 10.20 -14.42
CA LEU A 30 -6.61 10.39 -13.08
C LEU A 30 -5.32 11.21 -13.09
N MET A 31 -4.37 10.90 -13.99
CA MET A 31 -3.11 11.63 -14.08
C MET A 31 -3.29 13.06 -14.58
N ASN A 32 -4.22 13.30 -15.51
CA ASN A 32 -4.57 14.66 -15.93
C ASN A 32 -5.15 15.47 -14.74
N TYR A 33 -6.00 14.86 -13.92
CA TYR A 33 -6.56 15.53 -12.74
C TYR A 33 -5.48 15.82 -11.70
N ALA A 34 -4.51 14.92 -11.52
CA ALA A 34 -3.37 15.10 -10.62
C ALA A 34 -2.34 16.14 -11.15
N GLY A 35 -2.51 16.66 -12.37
CA GLY A 35 -1.52 17.52 -13.00
C GLY A 35 -0.25 16.81 -13.46
N MET A 36 -0.30 15.48 -13.57
CA MET A 36 0.85 14.61 -13.86
C MET A 36 0.70 13.88 -15.21
N SER A 37 0.06 14.52 -16.20
CA SER A 37 -0.16 13.95 -17.53
C SER A 37 1.12 13.50 -18.25
N HIS A 38 2.26 14.12 -17.93
CA HIS A 38 3.56 13.76 -18.48
C HIS A 38 3.97 12.31 -18.14
N LEU A 39 3.46 11.73 -17.04
CA LEU A 39 3.74 10.34 -16.65
C LEU A 39 3.12 9.33 -17.61
N PHE A 40 2.12 9.72 -18.39
CA PHE A 40 1.52 8.85 -19.38
C PHE A 40 2.47 8.56 -20.57
N GLU A 41 3.31 9.52 -20.90
CA GLU A 41 4.30 9.41 -21.98
C GLU A 41 5.68 8.97 -21.47
N ASN A 42 5.98 9.33 -20.23
CA ASN A 42 7.26 9.09 -19.57
C ASN A 42 7.04 8.33 -18.26
N MET A 43 6.68 7.05 -18.37
CA MET A 43 6.50 6.18 -17.22
C MET A 43 7.81 6.05 -16.43
N PRO A 44 7.77 6.20 -15.08
CA PRO A 44 8.96 6.02 -14.26
C PRO A 44 9.45 4.58 -14.32
N ASP A 45 10.75 4.39 -14.10
CA ASP A 45 11.37 3.07 -14.04
C ASP A 45 10.99 2.32 -12.75
N TYR A 46 11.09 0.99 -12.77
CA TYR A 46 11.05 0.15 -11.58
C TYR A 46 12.37 0.26 -10.80
N SER A 47 12.59 1.42 -10.18
CA SER A 47 13.82 1.67 -9.43
C SER A 47 13.55 2.27 -8.05
N PRO A 48 14.45 2.05 -7.06
CA PRO A 48 14.38 2.68 -5.74
C PRO A 48 14.82 4.15 -5.76
N GLU A 49 15.22 4.69 -6.92
CA GLU A 49 15.60 6.09 -7.06
C GLU A 49 14.43 7.00 -6.70
N LYS A 50 14.70 8.03 -5.91
CA LYS A 50 13.70 9.01 -5.49
C LYS A 50 13.48 10.05 -6.60
N GLY A 51 12.45 9.84 -7.40
CA GLY A 51 12.08 10.71 -8.52
C GLY A 51 10.96 11.71 -8.23
N PHE A 52 10.17 11.46 -7.17
CA PHE A 52 8.94 12.18 -6.85
C PHE A 52 8.96 12.76 -5.44
N THR A 53 8.08 13.72 -5.18
CA THR A 53 7.87 14.35 -3.87
C THR A 53 6.64 13.75 -3.17
N ASP A 54 6.49 14.01 -1.88
CA ASP A 54 5.27 13.67 -1.14
C ASP A 54 4.05 14.42 -1.70
N ASP A 55 4.24 15.64 -2.24
CA ASP A 55 3.16 16.41 -2.87
C ASP A 55 2.69 15.76 -4.17
N ASP A 56 3.59 15.15 -4.96
CA ASP A 56 3.22 14.37 -6.15
C ASP A 56 2.34 13.17 -5.79
N LEU A 57 2.74 12.41 -4.76
CA LEU A 57 1.95 11.28 -4.27
C LEU A 57 0.59 11.74 -3.75
N LYS A 58 0.54 12.83 -2.98
CA LYS A 58 -0.70 13.45 -2.50
C LYS A 58 -1.62 13.86 -3.65
N ALA A 59 -1.09 14.41 -4.75
CA ALA A 59 -1.88 14.81 -5.92
C ALA A 59 -2.53 13.59 -6.59
N ILE A 60 -1.81 12.47 -6.68
CA ILE A 60 -2.36 11.20 -7.17
C ILE A 60 -3.48 10.71 -6.24
N ASP A 61 -3.25 10.69 -4.93
CA ASP A 61 -4.23 10.27 -3.92
C ASP A 61 -5.51 11.10 -4.00
N GLN A 62 -5.37 12.41 -4.10
CA GLN A 62 -6.51 13.33 -4.25
C GLN A 62 -7.28 13.11 -5.55
N SER A 63 -6.59 12.76 -6.65
CA SER A 63 -7.25 12.42 -7.91
C SER A 63 -8.12 11.17 -7.78
N PHE A 64 -7.64 10.15 -7.07
CA PHE A 64 -8.41 8.95 -6.80
C PHE A 64 -9.67 9.26 -5.97
N LEU A 65 -9.50 9.97 -4.87
CA LEU A 65 -10.63 10.35 -4.00
C LEU A 65 -11.67 11.18 -4.75
N LYS A 66 -11.23 12.11 -5.58
CA LYS A 66 -12.13 13.00 -6.30
C LYS A 66 -12.91 12.31 -7.41
N ILE A 67 -12.25 11.40 -8.15
CA ILE A 67 -12.85 10.75 -9.33
C ILE A 67 -13.60 9.48 -8.93
N LEU A 68 -13.06 8.69 -8.01
CA LEU A 68 -13.60 7.38 -7.64
C LEU A 68 -14.44 7.42 -6.35
N GLY A 69 -14.34 8.49 -5.58
CA GLY A 69 -14.87 8.56 -4.22
C GLY A 69 -14.15 7.59 -3.28
N ILE A 70 -14.53 7.60 -1.99
CA ILE A 70 -13.86 6.79 -0.95
C ILE A 70 -13.89 5.30 -1.31
N SER A 71 -15.04 4.74 -1.66
CA SER A 71 -15.17 3.29 -1.90
C SER A 71 -14.37 2.81 -3.11
N GLY A 72 -14.38 3.57 -4.21
CA GLY A 72 -13.59 3.25 -5.41
C GLY A 72 -12.09 3.37 -5.14
N THR A 73 -11.67 4.41 -4.42
CA THR A 73 -10.28 4.59 -4.01
C THR A 73 -9.80 3.43 -3.14
N MET A 74 -10.58 3.01 -2.14
CA MET A 74 -10.24 1.85 -1.30
C MET A 74 -10.05 0.58 -2.12
N ALA A 75 -10.95 0.32 -3.08
CA ALA A 75 -10.84 -0.85 -3.94
C ALA A 75 -9.55 -0.81 -4.79
N LEU A 76 -9.25 0.34 -5.41
CA LEU A 76 -8.06 0.54 -6.20
C LEU A 76 -6.79 0.42 -5.34
N TYR A 77 -6.77 1.07 -4.16
CA TYR A 77 -5.61 0.98 -3.24
C TYR A 77 -5.32 -0.44 -2.78
N ARG A 78 -6.34 -1.28 -2.60
CA ARG A 78 -6.11 -2.69 -2.27
C ARG A 78 -5.42 -3.43 -3.41
N VAL A 79 -5.75 -3.12 -4.66
CA VAL A 79 -5.07 -3.69 -5.84
C VAL A 79 -3.63 -3.18 -5.95
N ILE A 80 -3.42 -1.86 -5.77
CA ILE A 80 -2.08 -1.25 -5.77
C ILE A 80 -1.21 -1.86 -4.65
N GLY A 81 -1.77 -2.03 -3.45
CA GLY A 81 -1.08 -2.67 -2.34
C GLY A 81 -0.65 -4.10 -2.64
N ARG A 82 -1.52 -4.89 -3.28
CA ARG A 82 -1.17 -6.25 -3.75
C ARG A 82 -0.04 -6.21 -4.77
N ALA A 83 -0.10 -5.33 -5.76
CA ALA A 83 0.96 -5.19 -6.76
C ALA A 83 2.29 -4.79 -6.09
N ALA A 84 2.26 -3.85 -5.13
CA ALA A 84 3.44 -3.45 -4.36
C ALA A 84 4.03 -4.59 -3.53
N GLY A 85 3.18 -5.47 -2.97
CA GLY A 85 3.64 -6.67 -2.24
C GLY A 85 4.21 -7.73 -3.16
N ARG A 86 3.60 -7.93 -4.31
CA ARG A 86 4.02 -8.95 -5.29
C ARG A 86 5.39 -8.65 -5.90
N TYR A 87 5.65 -7.41 -6.23
CA TYR A 87 6.88 -6.98 -6.88
C TYR A 87 8.17 -7.47 -6.18
N PRO A 88 8.41 -7.21 -4.88
CA PRO A 88 9.60 -7.71 -4.19
C PRO A 88 9.63 -9.23 -4.04
N LEU A 89 8.45 -9.90 -3.98
CA LEU A 89 8.36 -11.35 -3.93
C LEU A 89 8.82 -11.99 -5.25
N GLU A 90 8.43 -11.43 -6.39
CA GLU A 90 8.83 -11.89 -7.73
C GLU A 90 10.32 -11.66 -7.98
N LEU A 91 10.90 -10.59 -7.44
CA LEU A 91 12.34 -10.33 -7.47
C LEU A 91 13.16 -11.24 -6.54
N GLY A 92 12.52 -12.06 -5.72
CA GLY A 92 13.19 -12.96 -4.78
C GLY A 92 13.85 -12.23 -3.60
N ILE A 93 13.47 -10.98 -3.30
CA ILE A 93 14.08 -10.20 -2.21
C ILE A 93 13.92 -10.93 -0.87
N PHE A 94 12.85 -11.70 -0.69
CA PHE A 94 12.56 -12.43 0.54
C PHE A 94 12.88 -13.94 0.45
N ASP A 95 13.65 -14.36 -0.55
CA ASP A 95 14.00 -15.78 -0.76
C ASP A 95 14.72 -16.39 0.44
N GLY A 96 15.46 -15.60 1.21
CA GLY A 96 16.07 -16.02 2.46
C GLY A 96 15.09 -16.53 3.52
N PHE A 97 13.80 -16.18 3.41
CA PHE A 97 12.76 -16.61 4.35
C PHE A 97 11.95 -17.84 3.86
N LYS A 98 12.15 -18.27 2.61
CA LYS A 98 11.32 -19.32 1.98
C LYS A 98 11.22 -20.63 2.78
N ASN A 99 12.33 -21.01 3.43
CA ASN A 99 12.45 -22.29 4.14
C ASN A 99 12.06 -22.20 5.63
N LEU A 100 11.64 -21.05 6.12
CA LEU A 100 11.18 -20.87 7.49
C LEU A 100 9.78 -21.52 7.67
N PRO A 101 9.44 -21.95 8.90
CA PRO A 101 8.06 -22.30 9.25
C PRO A 101 7.09 -21.16 8.91
N THR A 102 5.84 -21.48 8.60
CA THR A 102 4.86 -20.51 8.10
C THR A 102 4.72 -19.28 9.00
N ASP A 103 4.63 -19.47 10.32
CA ASP A 103 4.43 -18.36 11.27
C ASP A 103 5.66 -17.46 11.35
N GLU A 104 6.86 -18.06 11.38
CA GLU A 104 8.11 -17.30 11.37
C GLU A 104 8.30 -16.57 10.04
N LYS A 105 8.03 -17.23 8.91
CA LYS A 105 8.07 -16.63 7.58
C LYS A 105 7.12 -15.45 7.47
N LEU A 106 5.89 -15.60 7.97
CA LEU A 106 4.88 -14.58 7.97
C LEU A 106 5.34 -13.36 8.78
N LEU A 107 5.80 -13.58 10.01
CA LEU A 107 6.32 -12.48 10.83
C LEU A 107 7.47 -11.75 10.11
N LYS A 108 8.45 -12.50 9.56
CA LYS A 108 9.62 -11.91 8.88
C LYS A 108 9.25 -11.07 7.67
N VAL A 109 8.28 -11.48 6.86
CA VAL A 109 7.87 -10.69 5.70
C VAL A 109 7.01 -9.49 6.12
N ILE A 110 6.17 -9.61 7.14
CA ILE A 110 5.38 -8.49 7.68
C ILE A 110 6.27 -7.42 8.34
N GLU A 111 7.35 -7.82 9.01
CA GLU A 111 8.38 -6.91 9.54
C GLU A 111 9.00 -5.98 8.47
N GLN A 112 8.83 -6.31 7.19
CA GLN A 112 9.33 -5.47 6.10
C GLN A 112 8.36 -4.35 5.69
N ILE A 113 7.11 -4.35 6.14
CA ILE A 113 6.09 -3.35 5.75
C ILE A 113 6.55 -1.91 5.99
N PRO A 114 7.21 -1.57 7.12
CA PRO A 114 7.71 -0.21 7.34
C PRO A 114 8.69 0.28 6.26
N LEU A 115 9.39 -0.62 5.55
CA LEU A 115 10.27 -0.25 4.44
C LEU A 115 9.49 0.26 3.22
N PHE A 116 8.26 -0.25 3.00
CA PHE A 116 7.39 0.16 1.89
C PHE A 116 6.57 1.39 2.23
N THR A 117 6.15 1.51 3.47
CA THR A 117 5.32 2.63 3.94
C THR A 117 6.15 3.78 4.49
N GLY A 118 7.45 3.56 4.72
CA GLY A 118 8.37 4.51 5.34
C GLY A 118 8.11 4.77 6.82
N ARG A 119 7.09 4.14 7.43
CA ARG A 119 6.58 4.48 8.77
C ARG A 119 5.93 3.26 9.42
N GLY A 120 5.69 3.37 10.74
CA GLY A 120 4.98 2.35 11.52
C GLY A 120 5.92 1.29 12.11
N THR A 121 5.34 0.44 12.95
CA THR A 121 6.03 -0.64 13.67
C THR A 121 5.27 -1.94 13.55
N VAL A 122 6.00 -3.05 13.54
CA VAL A 122 5.45 -4.40 13.59
C VAL A 122 5.79 -5.02 14.94
N PHE A 123 4.84 -5.66 15.57
CA PHE A 123 5.02 -6.38 16.83
C PHE A 123 4.01 -7.52 16.93
N VAL A 124 4.22 -8.40 17.92
CA VAL A 124 3.29 -9.50 18.23
C VAL A 124 2.58 -9.17 19.54
N GLU A 125 1.24 -9.25 19.53
CA GLU A 125 0.38 -9.06 20.70
C GLU A 125 -0.44 -10.34 20.91
N GLY A 126 -0.11 -11.08 21.98
CA GLY A 126 -0.61 -12.46 22.11
C GLY A 126 -0.13 -13.33 20.93
N ASP A 127 -1.06 -13.94 20.21
CA ASP A 127 -0.77 -14.73 19.01
C ASP A 127 -0.98 -13.96 17.71
N THR A 128 -1.21 -12.64 17.78
CA THR A 128 -1.57 -11.82 16.63
C THR A 128 -0.38 -10.95 16.19
N ILE A 129 -0.04 -11.01 14.91
CA ILE A 129 0.92 -10.09 14.30
C ILE A 129 0.18 -8.78 14.00
N VAL A 130 0.74 -7.68 14.48
CA VAL A 130 0.18 -6.34 14.39
C VAL A 130 1.15 -5.42 13.64
N TYR A 131 0.62 -4.64 12.72
CA TYR A 131 1.30 -3.45 12.18
C TYR A 131 0.52 -2.20 12.61
N ASP A 132 1.22 -1.26 13.24
CA ASP A 132 0.64 -0.02 13.73
C ASP A 132 1.36 1.20 13.12
N ASN A 133 0.59 2.11 12.52
CA ASN A 133 1.10 3.29 11.84
C ASN A 133 0.43 4.58 12.36
N PRO A 134 1.07 5.28 13.30
CA PRO A 134 0.55 6.54 13.84
C PRO A 134 0.67 7.72 12.86
N LEU A 135 1.49 7.58 11.81
CA LEU A 135 1.78 8.62 10.83
C LEU A 135 1.22 8.29 9.44
N CYS A 136 0.03 7.69 9.36
CA CYS A 136 -0.61 7.34 8.10
C CYS A 136 -0.93 8.59 7.27
N ALA A 137 -0.12 8.86 6.24
CA ALA A 137 -0.27 10.04 5.39
C ALA A 137 -1.60 10.04 4.61
N PHE A 138 -2.09 8.84 4.21
CA PHE A 138 -3.34 8.72 3.47
C PHE A 138 -4.57 9.13 4.29
N CYS A 139 -4.53 8.92 5.61
CA CYS A 139 -5.63 9.29 6.52
C CYS A 139 -5.51 10.72 7.06
N GLU A 140 -4.40 11.41 6.80
CA GLU A 140 -4.19 12.77 7.31
C GLU A 140 -5.20 13.73 6.69
N GLY A 141 -5.99 14.42 7.55
CA GLY A 141 -7.03 15.33 7.11
C GLY A 141 -8.27 14.68 6.48
N GLN A 142 -8.38 13.34 6.55
CA GLN A 142 -9.56 12.61 6.08
C GLN A 142 -10.47 12.27 7.25
N GLU A 143 -11.79 12.33 7.01
CA GLU A 143 -12.82 11.85 7.92
C GLU A 143 -13.65 10.76 7.26
N SER A 144 -13.86 9.64 7.95
CA SER A 144 -14.61 8.50 7.43
C SER A 144 -15.33 7.75 8.56
N THR A 145 -16.45 7.11 8.22
CA THR A 145 -17.17 6.21 9.13
C THR A 145 -16.68 4.77 9.05
N LYS A 146 -15.69 4.48 8.19
CA LYS A 146 -15.09 3.16 7.99
C LYS A 146 -13.60 3.29 7.68
N PRO A 147 -12.80 2.23 7.91
CA PRO A 147 -11.38 2.24 7.53
C PRO A 147 -11.18 2.52 6.04
N ILE A 148 -10.17 3.32 5.69
CA ILE A 148 -9.92 3.74 4.30
C ILE A 148 -8.52 3.38 3.78
N CYS A 149 -7.62 2.90 4.62
CA CYS A 149 -6.23 2.60 4.27
C CYS A 149 -6.05 1.20 3.64
N SER A 150 -6.73 0.92 2.56
CA SER A 150 -6.73 -0.41 1.93
C SER A 150 -5.40 -0.83 1.29
N PHE A 151 -4.46 0.11 1.05
CA PHE A 151 -3.15 -0.20 0.48
C PHE A 151 -2.38 -1.22 1.34
N VAL A 152 -2.26 -0.94 2.65
CA VAL A 152 -1.55 -1.85 3.58
C VAL A 152 -2.24 -3.20 3.67
N SER A 153 -3.57 -3.23 3.68
CA SER A 153 -4.32 -4.50 3.65
C SER A 153 -4.00 -5.32 2.40
N GLY A 154 -3.89 -4.66 1.23
CA GLY A 154 -3.52 -5.33 -0.01
C GLY A 154 -2.08 -5.88 0.02
N LEU A 155 -1.14 -5.09 0.51
CA LEU A 155 0.26 -5.49 0.70
C LEU A 155 0.37 -6.72 1.62
N MET A 156 -0.30 -6.67 2.77
CA MET A 156 -0.33 -7.80 3.72
C MET A 156 -1.00 -9.05 3.14
N ASP A 157 -2.06 -8.92 2.33
CA ASP A 157 -2.70 -10.04 1.66
C ASP A 157 -1.70 -10.86 0.82
N GLU A 158 -0.82 -10.20 0.05
CA GLU A 158 0.19 -10.89 -0.77
C GLU A 158 1.27 -11.55 0.12
N PHE A 159 1.70 -10.88 1.18
CA PHE A 159 2.67 -11.43 2.11
C PHE A 159 2.13 -12.64 2.88
N ILE A 160 0.86 -12.58 3.32
CA ILE A 160 0.17 -13.70 3.95
C ILE A 160 0.07 -14.89 2.98
N ALA A 161 -0.33 -14.65 1.74
CA ALA A 161 -0.44 -15.68 0.72
C ALA A 161 0.92 -16.34 0.42
N TRP A 162 1.97 -15.53 0.25
CA TRP A 162 3.33 -16.01 0.00
C TRP A 162 3.89 -16.82 1.17
N ALA A 163 3.62 -16.41 2.41
CA ALA A 163 4.03 -17.15 3.59
C ALA A 163 3.31 -18.50 3.77
N GLY A 164 2.17 -18.69 3.08
CA GLY A 164 1.34 -19.90 3.18
C GLY A 164 0.19 -19.78 4.18
N GLY A 165 -0.13 -18.56 4.63
CA GLY A 165 -1.23 -18.27 5.59
C GLY A 165 -2.61 -18.31 4.94
N LYS A 166 -3.02 -19.44 4.35
CA LYS A 166 -4.26 -19.57 3.57
C LYS A 166 -5.53 -19.23 4.35
N ASP A 167 -5.54 -19.48 5.66
CA ASP A 167 -6.66 -19.26 6.55
C ASP A 167 -6.57 -17.94 7.31
N LEU A 168 -5.63 -17.07 6.91
CA LEU A 168 -5.40 -15.76 7.51
C LEU A 168 -5.79 -14.63 6.57
N ARG A 169 -6.12 -13.48 7.17
CA ARG A 169 -6.41 -12.22 6.46
C ARG A 169 -5.86 -11.03 7.24
N ALA A 170 -5.53 -9.95 6.55
CA ALA A 170 -5.24 -8.67 7.15
C ALA A 170 -6.53 -7.86 7.35
N VAL A 171 -6.71 -7.32 8.54
CA VAL A 171 -7.86 -6.48 8.92
C VAL A 171 -7.35 -5.17 9.50
N GLU A 172 -7.81 -4.03 8.95
CA GLU A 172 -7.61 -2.72 9.58
C GLU A 172 -8.61 -2.57 10.72
N THR A 173 -8.13 -2.70 11.97
CA THR A 173 -8.95 -2.67 13.18
C THR A 173 -9.10 -1.27 13.78
N ARG A 174 -8.17 -0.35 13.45
CA ARG A 174 -8.24 1.08 13.79
C ARG A 174 -7.81 1.91 12.59
N CYS A 175 -8.44 3.07 12.40
CA CYS A 175 -8.12 3.98 11.31
C CYS A 175 -8.12 5.43 11.80
N LYS A 176 -7.09 6.19 11.46
CA LYS A 176 -6.98 7.62 11.82
C LYS A 176 -8.13 8.45 11.24
N ALA A 177 -8.59 8.12 10.04
CA ALA A 177 -9.75 8.79 9.44
C ALA A 177 -11.06 8.57 10.22
N MET A 178 -11.10 7.59 11.12
CA MET A 178 -12.21 7.32 12.05
C MET A 178 -11.98 7.94 13.44
N GLY A 179 -10.94 8.77 13.59
CA GLY A 179 -10.61 9.43 14.87
C GLY A 179 -9.70 8.62 15.79
N SER A 180 -9.11 7.51 15.31
CA SER A 180 -8.09 6.78 16.09
C SER A 180 -6.73 7.46 16.01
N ASP A 181 -5.84 7.21 17.00
CA ASP A 181 -4.49 7.76 17.03
C ASP A 181 -3.57 7.16 15.97
N SER A 182 -3.88 5.94 15.52
CA SER A 182 -3.11 5.22 14.51
C SER A 182 -4.01 4.44 13.53
N CYS A 183 -3.43 4.04 12.40
CA CYS A 183 -3.97 2.96 11.56
C CYS A 183 -3.34 1.65 12.00
N ARG A 184 -4.14 0.73 12.53
CA ARG A 184 -3.70 -0.56 13.06
C ARG A 184 -4.26 -1.69 12.21
N TYR A 185 -3.39 -2.61 11.86
CA TYR A 185 -3.71 -3.81 11.09
C TYR A 185 -3.34 -5.05 11.89
N GLU A 186 -4.23 -6.02 11.87
CA GLU A 186 -4.05 -7.27 12.57
C GLU A 186 -4.20 -8.43 11.58
N ILE A 187 -3.37 -9.47 11.74
CA ILE A 187 -3.52 -10.71 10.98
C ILE A 187 -4.41 -11.65 11.78
N LEU A 188 -5.60 -11.87 11.27
CA LEU A 188 -6.65 -12.63 11.92
C LEU A 188 -7.06 -13.85 11.07
N PRO A 189 -7.62 -14.90 11.68
CA PRO A 189 -8.26 -16.00 10.96
C PRO A 189 -9.36 -15.49 10.01
N LYS A 190 -9.52 -16.15 8.87
CA LYS A 190 -10.72 -15.97 8.03
C LYS A 190 -11.92 -16.57 8.73
N GLU A 191 -13.05 -15.85 8.72
CA GLU A 191 -14.33 -16.36 9.18
C GLU A 191 -14.92 -17.34 8.18
#